data_9eba9cad5023bf812923bdcbbe4244f9
#
_entry.id   9eba9cad5023bf812923bdcbbe4244f9
#
_cell.length_a   1.000
_cell.length_b   1.000
_cell.length_c   1.000
_cell.angle_alpha   90.00
_cell.angle_beta   90.00
_cell.angle_gamma   90.00
#
_symmetry.space_group_name_H-M   'P 1'
#
loop_
_entity.id
_entity.type
_entity.pdbx_description
1 polymer ?
#
loop_
_entity_poly.entity_id
_entity_poly.type
_entity_poly.pdbx_seq_one_letter_code
_entity_poly.pdbx_strand_id
1 'polypeptide(L)'
;MSADSLVSQLKRGLDAPICLTWELTYACNLQCIHCLSSSGQRDPRELTTAQAKAVIDELRDLQVFYINIGGGEPMIRRDFFDIISHSVDNSIGVKFSTNGAYIDADNARRLAAMDYLDIQISLDGTDAQTNDAVRGAGSFDTAIAAMDNLARANFGPFKISVVVTRHNVAQLDEFKALADSYGAQLRITRLRPAGRGADTWHQLHPTAEQQVDIYRWLISHGENVLTGDSFFHLNALGEPLPGLNLCGAGRVVCLIDPLGDVYACPFVLHDEFRAGSVLDPGGFTKVWRESALFTSLREPESAGACASCGSYDACQGGCMAAKFFTGLPLDGPDPECVSGHGEELLRASTAIAPQPTSNHSRPVSLTRKPIRA
;
A
#
# COMPACT_ATOMS: atom_id res chain seq x y z
N MET A 1 13.18 -30.74 -17.97
CA MET A 1 12.19 -29.89 -17.27
C MET A 1 12.72 -28.46 -17.33
N SER A 2 12.14 -27.59 -18.15
CA SER A 2 12.52 -26.19 -18.17
C SER A 2 12.14 -25.59 -16.80
N ALA A 3 13.11 -25.01 -16.13
CA ALA A 3 12.81 -24.23 -14.91
C ALA A 3 11.84 -23.10 -15.34
N ASP A 4 10.63 -23.15 -14.82
CA ASP A 4 9.71 -22.03 -14.96
C ASP A 4 10.42 -20.76 -14.45
N SER A 5 10.34 -19.69 -15.23
CA SER A 5 10.95 -18.44 -14.78
C SER A 5 10.31 -18.00 -13.46
N LEU A 6 11.07 -17.34 -12.59
CA LEU A 6 10.56 -16.81 -11.31
C LEU A 6 9.28 -15.96 -11.52
N VAL A 7 9.25 -15.15 -12.58
CA VAL A 7 8.08 -14.33 -12.95
C VAL A 7 6.86 -15.21 -13.23
N SER A 8 7.01 -16.35 -13.91
CA SER A 8 5.90 -17.28 -14.17
C SER A 8 5.37 -17.91 -12.88
N GLN A 9 6.24 -18.21 -11.92
CA GLN A 9 5.82 -18.70 -10.60
C GLN A 9 5.05 -17.63 -9.81
N LEU A 10 5.56 -16.41 -9.81
CA LEU A 10 4.89 -15.28 -9.13
C LEU A 10 3.52 -14.96 -9.74
N LYS A 11 3.38 -15.08 -11.06
CA LYS A 11 2.08 -14.91 -11.73
C LYS A 11 1.04 -15.96 -11.35
N ARG A 12 1.46 -17.19 -11.07
CA ARG A 12 0.56 -18.26 -10.60
C ARG A 12 0.19 -18.15 -9.12
N GLY A 13 0.84 -17.26 -8.38
CA GLY A 13 0.72 -17.13 -6.94
C GLY A 13 1.63 -18.07 -6.17
N LEU A 14 1.86 -17.73 -4.91
CA LEU A 14 2.71 -18.45 -3.98
C LEU A 14 1.87 -19.10 -2.87
N ASP A 15 2.47 -20.05 -2.16
CA ASP A 15 1.84 -20.72 -1.01
C ASP A 15 1.57 -19.78 0.18
N ALA A 16 2.34 -18.68 0.26
CA ALA A 16 2.17 -17.58 1.19
C ALA A 16 2.46 -16.23 0.50
N PRO A 17 1.89 -15.11 0.95
CA PRO A 17 2.21 -13.80 0.39
C PRO A 17 3.64 -13.36 0.73
N ILE A 18 4.33 -12.70 -0.22
CA ILE A 18 5.61 -12.05 0.04
C ILE A 18 5.40 -10.69 0.70
N CYS A 19 4.35 -9.97 0.30
CA CYS A 19 4.03 -8.64 0.78
C CYS A 19 2.60 -8.62 1.34
N LEU A 20 2.47 -8.99 2.61
CA LEU A 20 1.23 -8.83 3.34
C LEU A 20 1.20 -7.44 3.95
N THR A 21 0.23 -6.63 3.54
CA THR A 21 -0.08 -5.36 4.22
C THR A 21 -1.15 -5.62 5.27
N TRP A 22 -0.96 -5.10 6.46
CA TRP A 22 -1.93 -5.17 7.53
C TRP A 22 -2.23 -3.78 8.07
N GLU A 23 -3.45 -3.31 7.87
CA GLU A 23 -3.94 -2.11 8.52
C GLU A 23 -4.37 -2.46 9.94
N LEU A 24 -3.61 -1.98 10.95
CA LEU A 24 -3.89 -2.32 12.35
C LEU A 24 -5.07 -1.55 12.94
N THR A 25 -5.36 -0.38 12.41
CA THR A 25 -6.43 0.50 12.91
C THR A 25 -6.89 1.46 11.82
N TYR A 26 -8.14 1.87 11.89
CA TYR A 26 -8.65 3.00 11.11
C TYR A 26 -8.40 4.34 11.78
N ALA A 27 -8.04 4.35 13.08
CA ALA A 27 -7.75 5.58 13.79
C ALA A 27 -6.52 6.29 13.21
N CYS A 28 -6.64 7.59 12.98
CA CYS A 28 -5.55 8.45 12.56
C CYS A 28 -5.73 9.86 13.15
N ASN A 29 -4.63 10.47 13.55
CA ASN A 29 -4.60 11.86 13.98
C ASN A 29 -4.58 12.86 12.81
N LEU A 30 -4.43 12.38 11.56
CA LEU A 30 -4.45 13.18 10.33
C LEU A 30 -5.64 12.82 9.44
N GLN A 31 -5.97 13.74 8.53
CA GLN A 31 -7.02 13.57 7.51
C GLN A 31 -6.48 13.89 6.12
N CYS A 32 -5.36 13.28 5.74
CA CYS A 32 -4.73 13.51 4.44
C CYS A 32 -5.73 13.38 3.29
N ILE A 33 -5.68 14.33 2.34
CA ILE A 33 -6.67 14.40 1.24
C ILE A 33 -6.53 13.25 0.24
N HIS A 34 -5.38 12.58 0.20
CA HIS A 34 -5.07 11.46 -0.70
C HIS A 34 -5.09 10.08 0.01
N CYS A 35 -5.60 10.03 1.26
CA CYS A 35 -5.56 8.82 2.06
C CYS A 35 -6.33 7.67 1.39
N LEU A 36 -5.63 6.58 1.08
CA LEU A 36 -6.19 5.43 0.37
C LEU A 36 -7.21 4.62 1.19
N SER A 37 -7.09 4.60 2.51
CA SER A 37 -7.97 3.87 3.43
C SER A 37 -9.04 4.75 4.09
N SER A 38 -9.10 6.05 3.76
CA SER A 38 -10.02 7.02 4.39
C SER A 38 -9.98 7.00 5.92
N SER A 39 -8.82 6.72 6.49
CA SER A 39 -8.64 6.62 7.94
C SER A 39 -8.97 7.90 8.69
N GLY A 40 -9.32 7.78 9.96
CA GLY A 40 -9.68 8.89 10.84
C GLY A 40 -10.14 8.40 12.21
N GLN A 41 -11.29 7.76 12.31
CA GLN A 41 -11.85 7.26 13.56
C GLN A 41 -11.65 5.75 13.71
N ARG A 42 -11.46 5.30 14.94
CA ARG A 42 -11.39 3.89 15.28
C ARG A 42 -12.76 3.22 15.11
N ASP A 43 -12.77 2.04 14.53
CA ASP A 43 -13.96 1.17 14.54
C ASP A 43 -13.90 0.29 15.83
N PRO A 44 -15.00 0.24 16.61
CA PRO A 44 -15.03 -0.58 17.82
C PRO A 44 -14.90 -2.09 17.56
N ARG A 45 -15.05 -2.53 16.32
CA ARG A 45 -14.92 -3.93 15.88
C ARG A 45 -13.49 -4.33 15.49
N GLU A 46 -12.54 -3.40 15.53
CA GLU A 46 -11.14 -3.71 15.22
C GLU A 46 -10.62 -4.90 16.02
N LEU A 47 -9.78 -5.71 15.40
CA LEU A 47 -9.18 -6.88 16.03
C LEU A 47 -8.58 -6.52 17.40
N THR A 48 -8.92 -7.32 18.40
CA THR A 48 -8.32 -7.23 19.73
C THR A 48 -6.85 -7.64 19.68
N THR A 49 -6.07 -7.31 20.71
CA THR A 49 -4.67 -7.74 20.85
C THR A 49 -4.52 -9.26 20.72
N ALA A 50 -5.44 -10.02 21.35
CA ALA A 50 -5.41 -11.48 21.30
C ALA A 50 -5.67 -12.02 19.90
N GLN A 51 -6.64 -11.44 19.17
CA GLN A 51 -6.91 -11.81 17.78
C GLN A 51 -5.74 -11.44 16.86
N ALA A 52 -5.15 -10.25 17.04
CA ALA A 52 -3.98 -9.84 16.28
C ALA A 52 -2.80 -10.80 16.48
N LYS A 53 -2.53 -11.22 17.72
CA LYS A 53 -1.49 -12.21 18.03
C LYS A 53 -1.80 -13.57 17.42
N ALA A 54 -3.04 -14.01 17.44
CA ALA A 54 -3.44 -15.27 16.80
C ALA A 54 -3.22 -15.24 15.27
N VAL A 55 -3.48 -14.11 14.61
CA VAL A 55 -3.15 -13.93 13.19
C VAL A 55 -1.64 -14.02 12.97
N ILE A 56 -0.81 -13.41 13.82
CA ILE A 56 0.66 -13.50 13.72
C ILE A 56 1.12 -14.95 13.87
N ASP A 57 0.56 -15.70 14.81
CA ASP A 57 0.89 -17.11 15.01
C ASP A 57 0.56 -17.93 13.76
N GLU A 58 -0.55 -17.66 13.10
CA GLU A 58 -0.94 -18.30 11.84
C GLU A 58 0.01 -17.91 10.69
N LEU A 59 0.40 -16.63 10.60
CA LEU A 59 1.37 -16.17 9.60
C LEU A 59 2.75 -16.81 9.78
N ARG A 60 3.20 -17.03 11.02
CA ARG A 60 4.42 -17.81 11.33
C ARG A 60 4.30 -19.23 10.78
N ASP A 61 3.18 -19.90 11.04
CA ASP A 61 2.95 -21.29 10.61
C ASP A 61 2.90 -21.40 9.07
N LEU A 62 2.46 -20.34 8.39
CA LEU A 62 2.53 -20.17 6.93
C LEU A 62 3.92 -19.81 6.42
N GLN A 63 4.90 -19.58 7.31
CA GLN A 63 6.23 -19.13 6.97
C GLN A 63 6.26 -17.77 6.26
N VAL A 64 5.32 -16.88 6.60
CA VAL A 64 5.41 -15.47 6.24
C VAL A 64 6.53 -14.85 7.06
N PHE A 65 7.55 -14.35 6.39
CA PHE A 65 8.74 -13.80 7.05
C PHE A 65 8.69 -12.28 7.25
N TYR A 66 7.65 -11.62 6.75
CA TYR A 66 7.58 -10.17 6.72
C TYR A 66 6.14 -9.65 6.60
N ILE A 67 5.77 -8.67 7.42
CA ILE A 67 4.50 -7.95 7.35
C ILE A 67 4.74 -6.45 7.19
N ASN A 68 3.87 -5.79 6.41
CA ASN A 68 3.89 -4.35 6.23
C ASN A 68 2.70 -3.73 6.96
N ILE A 69 2.93 -3.14 8.11
CA ILE A 69 1.90 -2.53 8.96
C ILE A 69 1.60 -1.11 8.46
N GLY A 70 0.31 -0.82 8.32
CA GLY A 70 -0.23 0.47 7.94
C GLY A 70 -1.59 0.71 8.56
N GLY A 71 -2.45 1.37 7.79
CA GLY A 71 -3.81 1.73 8.18
C GLY A 71 -3.96 3.23 8.39
N GLY A 72 -4.56 3.66 9.50
CA GLY A 72 -4.48 5.02 9.99
C GLY A 72 -3.07 5.33 10.48
N GLU A 73 -2.95 5.70 11.73
CA GLU A 73 -1.63 5.78 12.39
C GLU A 73 -1.48 4.57 13.32
N PRO A 74 -0.63 3.60 12.98
CA PRO A 74 -0.57 2.35 13.72
C PRO A 74 -0.13 2.54 15.18
N MET A 75 0.72 3.52 15.47
CA MET A 75 1.21 3.81 16.81
C MET A 75 0.15 4.44 17.74
N ILE A 76 -1.03 4.81 17.23
CA ILE A 76 -2.19 5.21 18.06
C ILE A 76 -2.70 4.04 18.91
N ARG A 77 -2.53 2.81 18.46
CA ARG A 77 -2.94 1.62 19.21
C ARG A 77 -2.07 1.48 20.45
N ARG A 78 -2.72 1.36 21.60
CA ARG A 78 -2.01 1.19 22.90
C ARG A 78 -1.19 -0.10 22.95
N ASP A 79 -1.61 -1.12 22.20
CA ASP A 79 -0.99 -2.43 22.10
C ASP A 79 -0.06 -2.56 20.88
N PHE A 80 0.26 -1.45 20.19
CA PHE A 80 1.13 -1.46 19.01
C PHE A 80 2.44 -2.20 19.25
N PHE A 81 3.15 -1.84 20.31
CA PHE A 81 4.42 -2.46 20.64
C PHE A 81 4.28 -3.94 21.04
N ASP A 82 3.18 -4.33 21.70
CA ASP A 82 2.93 -5.73 22.04
C ASP A 82 2.69 -6.59 20.79
N ILE A 83 2.06 -6.01 19.77
CA ILE A 83 1.80 -6.67 18.47
C ILE A 83 3.10 -6.82 17.69
N ILE A 84 3.89 -5.74 17.52
CA ILE A 84 5.13 -5.83 16.74
C ILE A 84 6.19 -6.68 17.45
N SER A 85 6.30 -6.63 18.79
CA SER A 85 7.18 -7.53 19.53
C SER A 85 6.80 -8.99 19.30
N HIS A 86 5.49 -9.31 19.38
CA HIS A 86 5.02 -10.67 19.11
C HIS A 86 5.37 -11.15 17.70
N SER A 87 5.33 -10.26 16.68
CA SER A 87 5.77 -10.59 15.33
C SER A 87 7.26 -10.93 15.28
N VAL A 88 8.09 -10.05 15.85
CA VAL A 88 9.55 -10.23 15.85
C VAL A 88 9.96 -11.48 16.63
N ASP A 89 9.34 -11.74 17.79
CA ASP A 89 9.57 -12.93 18.62
C ASP A 89 9.21 -14.23 17.86
N ASN A 90 8.29 -14.15 16.89
CA ASN A 90 7.91 -15.23 15.98
C ASN A 90 8.71 -15.23 14.67
N SER A 91 9.84 -14.51 14.59
CA SER A 91 10.72 -14.42 13.41
C SER A 91 10.04 -13.82 12.17
N ILE A 92 9.03 -12.98 12.37
CA ILE A 92 8.36 -12.21 11.31
C ILE A 92 8.86 -10.77 11.38
N GLY A 93 9.60 -10.32 10.38
CA GLY A 93 10.05 -8.94 10.26
C GLY A 93 8.87 -7.98 10.10
N VAL A 94 8.98 -6.80 10.69
CA VAL A 94 7.92 -5.78 10.66
C VAL A 94 8.43 -4.54 9.94
N LYS A 95 7.76 -4.19 8.88
CA LYS A 95 7.81 -2.86 8.30
C LYS A 95 6.56 -2.10 8.71
N PHE A 96 6.68 -0.84 9.08
CA PHE A 96 5.49 -0.03 9.27
C PHE A 96 5.65 1.39 8.71
N SER A 97 4.52 1.93 8.27
CA SER A 97 4.42 3.29 7.79
C SER A 97 3.75 4.14 8.84
N THR A 98 4.31 5.32 9.13
CA THR A 98 3.81 6.25 10.15
C THR A 98 3.91 7.69 9.65
N ASN A 99 3.05 8.55 10.16
CA ASN A 99 3.16 9.98 9.94
C ASN A 99 4.14 10.67 10.92
N GLY A 100 4.74 9.91 11.84
CA GLY A 100 5.75 10.37 12.78
C GLY A 100 5.23 10.93 14.11
N ALA A 101 3.92 11.16 14.25
CA ALA A 101 3.35 11.85 15.40
C ALA A 101 3.64 11.20 16.77
N TYR A 102 3.93 9.91 16.78
CA TYR A 102 4.19 9.13 18.00
C TYR A 102 5.66 8.68 18.12
N ILE A 103 6.56 9.21 17.27
CA ILE A 103 8.00 8.93 17.36
C ILE A 103 8.67 10.06 18.15
N ASP A 104 8.41 10.11 19.46
CA ASP A 104 9.19 10.91 20.40
C ASP A 104 10.53 10.22 20.72
N ALA A 105 11.36 10.86 21.56
CA ALA A 105 12.68 10.35 21.92
C ALA A 105 12.62 8.98 22.63
N ASP A 106 11.58 8.72 23.43
CA ASP A 106 11.43 7.45 24.15
C ASP A 106 11.01 6.32 23.23
N ASN A 107 10.02 6.57 22.38
CA ASN A 107 9.58 5.61 21.37
C ASN A 107 10.67 5.34 20.33
N ALA A 108 11.43 6.36 19.91
CA ALA A 108 12.56 6.17 18.99
C ALA A 108 13.62 5.22 19.60
N ARG A 109 13.99 5.40 20.89
CA ARG A 109 14.89 4.47 21.58
C ARG A 109 14.32 3.06 21.70
N ARG A 110 13.02 2.95 21.99
CA ARG A 110 12.34 1.66 22.09
C ARG A 110 12.33 0.93 20.76
N LEU A 111 12.08 1.65 19.66
CA LEU A 111 12.13 1.09 18.30
C LEU A 111 13.56 0.69 17.93
N ALA A 112 14.57 1.50 18.27
CA ALA A 112 15.97 1.20 17.97
C ALA A 112 16.53 -0.01 18.75
N ALA A 113 15.88 -0.41 19.84
CA ALA A 113 16.23 -1.61 20.61
C ALA A 113 15.61 -2.91 20.05
N MET A 114 14.78 -2.83 19.01
CA MET A 114 14.12 -3.99 18.38
C MET A 114 14.82 -4.37 17.08
N ASP A 115 15.10 -5.65 16.90
CA ASP A 115 15.58 -6.18 15.63
C ASP A 115 14.45 -6.34 14.60
N TYR A 116 14.82 -6.52 13.33
CA TYR A 116 13.90 -6.82 12.20
C TYR A 116 12.78 -5.78 11.99
N LEU A 117 13.03 -4.52 12.36
CA LEU A 117 12.13 -3.41 12.06
C LEU A 117 12.60 -2.60 10.85
N ASP A 118 11.64 -2.18 10.03
CA ASP A 118 11.80 -1.26 8.92
C ASP A 118 10.76 -0.14 9.04
N ILE A 119 11.18 1.09 9.25
CA ILE A 119 10.29 2.24 9.49
C ILE A 119 10.22 3.10 8.23
N GLN A 120 9.00 3.48 7.84
CA GLN A 120 8.76 4.43 6.76
C GLN A 120 8.06 5.67 7.31
N ILE A 121 8.75 6.80 7.24
CA ILE A 121 8.17 8.12 7.57
C ILE A 121 7.47 8.65 6.33
N SER A 122 6.21 8.95 6.47
CA SER A 122 5.37 9.48 5.40
C SER A 122 5.57 10.98 5.24
N LEU A 123 6.02 11.42 4.06
CA LEU A 123 6.29 12.83 3.75
C LEU A 123 5.93 13.11 2.28
N ASP A 124 5.13 14.12 1.99
CA ASP A 124 4.69 14.46 0.63
C ASP A 124 5.09 15.87 0.16
N GLY A 125 5.97 16.53 0.88
CA GLY A 125 6.62 17.78 0.52
C GLY A 125 7.98 17.92 1.20
N THR A 126 8.94 18.59 0.56
CA THR A 126 10.24 18.92 1.16
C THR A 126 10.18 20.21 1.99
N ASP A 127 9.01 20.84 2.03
CA ASP A 127 8.69 22.01 2.82
C ASP A 127 7.28 21.89 3.43
N ALA A 128 7.01 22.71 4.45
CA ALA A 128 5.71 22.70 5.14
C ALA A 128 4.56 23.11 4.21
N GLN A 129 4.78 24.00 3.26
CA GLN A 129 3.71 24.46 2.36
C GLN A 129 3.20 23.31 1.50
N THR A 130 4.08 22.53 0.90
CA THR A 130 3.73 21.42 0.02
C THR A 130 3.19 20.23 0.81
N ASN A 131 3.87 19.87 1.91
CA ASN A 131 3.48 18.71 2.72
C ASN A 131 2.13 18.92 3.42
N ASP A 132 1.97 20.05 4.08
CA ASP A 132 0.79 20.33 4.91
C ASP A 132 -0.47 20.55 4.06
N ALA A 133 -0.32 21.01 2.82
CA ALA A 133 -1.43 21.11 1.88
C ALA A 133 -2.09 19.75 1.60
N VAL A 134 -1.34 18.65 1.71
CA VAL A 134 -1.83 17.28 1.47
C VAL A 134 -2.15 16.57 2.78
N ARG A 135 -1.30 16.72 3.81
CA ARG A 135 -1.39 15.93 5.05
C ARG A 135 -2.05 16.67 6.21
N GLY A 136 -2.11 17.99 6.17
CA GLY A 136 -2.64 18.85 7.22
C GLY A 136 -1.56 19.64 7.94
N ALA A 137 -1.95 20.79 8.50
CA ALA A 137 -1.07 21.76 9.13
C ALA A 137 -0.17 21.13 10.23
N GLY A 138 1.12 21.43 10.21
CA GLY A 138 2.13 20.95 11.16
C GLY A 138 2.60 19.52 10.95
N SER A 139 2.12 18.84 9.92
CA SER A 139 2.53 17.46 9.61
C SER A 139 3.96 17.38 9.09
N PHE A 140 4.47 18.42 8.43
CA PHE A 140 5.85 18.50 8.00
C PHE A 140 6.81 18.52 9.19
N ASP A 141 6.63 19.46 10.11
CA ASP A 141 7.47 19.58 11.31
C ASP A 141 7.43 18.31 12.16
N THR A 142 6.25 17.68 12.25
CA THR A 142 6.08 16.41 12.95
C THR A 142 6.91 15.28 12.32
N ALA A 143 6.91 15.16 11.00
CA ALA A 143 7.69 14.16 10.28
C ALA A 143 9.20 14.41 10.42
N ILE A 144 9.66 15.67 10.30
CA ILE A 144 11.06 16.05 10.52
C ILE A 144 11.51 15.72 11.96
N ALA A 145 10.71 16.08 12.96
CA ALA A 145 11.01 15.77 14.37
C ALA A 145 11.12 14.25 14.62
N ALA A 146 10.28 13.45 13.98
CA ALA A 146 10.34 12.00 14.05
C ALA A 146 11.63 11.44 13.44
N MET A 147 12.04 11.92 12.27
CA MET A 147 13.31 11.54 11.62
C MET A 147 14.51 11.93 12.48
N ASP A 148 14.50 13.11 13.07
CA ASP A 148 15.52 13.58 14.02
C ASP A 148 15.62 12.66 15.25
N ASN A 149 14.48 12.23 15.81
CA ASN A 149 14.45 11.34 16.97
C ASN A 149 14.97 9.95 16.61
N LEU A 150 14.63 9.40 15.44
CA LEU A 150 15.19 8.14 14.96
C LEU A 150 16.70 8.22 14.75
N ALA A 151 17.17 9.30 14.12
CA ALA A 151 18.61 9.51 13.91
C ALA A 151 19.38 9.61 15.25
N ARG A 152 18.87 10.39 16.22
CA ARG A 152 19.47 10.49 17.57
C ARG A 152 19.43 9.16 18.35
N ALA A 153 18.45 8.30 18.09
CA ALA A 153 18.37 6.97 18.67
C ALA A 153 19.27 5.95 17.96
N ASN A 154 19.99 6.34 16.90
CA ASN A 154 20.76 5.47 16.02
C ASN A 154 19.90 4.38 15.35
N PHE A 155 18.61 4.65 15.10
CA PHE A 155 17.78 3.78 14.28
C PHE A 155 18.12 4.02 12.81
N GLY A 156 18.55 3.01 12.12
CA GLY A 156 18.86 3.21 10.71
C GLY A 156 19.20 1.93 9.95
N PRO A 157 19.08 1.99 8.63
CA PRO A 157 18.44 3.05 7.88
C PRO A 157 16.91 2.96 8.00
N PHE A 158 16.23 4.09 8.10
CA PHE A 158 14.77 4.18 7.91
C PHE A 158 14.46 4.63 6.46
N LYS A 159 13.18 4.76 6.12
CA LYS A 159 12.76 5.22 4.79
C LYS A 159 11.93 6.50 4.88
N ILE A 160 12.11 7.39 3.89
CA ILE A 160 11.17 8.47 3.60
C ILE A 160 10.26 7.94 2.49
N SER A 161 8.94 7.92 2.76
CA SER A 161 7.95 7.41 1.81
C SER A 161 7.07 8.54 1.30
N VAL A 162 7.12 8.75 -0.02
CA VAL A 162 6.44 9.83 -0.73
C VAL A 162 5.37 9.27 -1.65
N VAL A 163 4.17 9.83 -1.62
CA VAL A 163 3.19 9.65 -2.69
C VAL A 163 3.40 10.75 -3.72
N VAL A 164 3.84 10.38 -4.91
CA VAL A 164 4.10 11.36 -5.97
C VAL A 164 2.79 11.90 -6.51
N THR A 165 2.69 13.22 -6.52
CA THR A 165 1.54 13.98 -6.99
C THR A 165 1.98 15.06 -7.97
N ARG A 166 1.04 15.67 -8.66
CA ARG A 166 1.27 16.83 -9.53
C ARG A 166 2.03 17.97 -8.85
N HIS A 167 1.87 18.10 -7.53
CA HIS A 167 2.38 19.24 -6.77
C HIS A 167 3.78 19.02 -6.20
N ASN A 168 4.23 17.77 -6.08
CA ASN A 168 5.53 17.46 -5.49
C ASN A 168 6.50 16.78 -6.46
N VAL A 169 6.09 16.49 -7.70
CA VAL A 169 6.97 15.86 -8.70
C VAL A 169 8.22 16.68 -8.97
N ALA A 170 8.14 18.01 -8.90
CA ALA A 170 9.31 18.89 -9.08
C ALA A 170 10.31 18.83 -7.90
N GLN A 171 9.93 18.23 -6.76
CA GLN A 171 10.76 18.13 -5.56
C GLN A 171 11.50 16.77 -5.43
N LEU A 172 11.50 15.92 -6.47
CA LEU A 172 12.10 14.59 -6.39
C LEU A 172 13.59 14.61 -6.00
N ASP A 173 14.38 15.52 -6.55
CA ASP A 173 15.80 15.69 -6.19
C ASP A 173 15.97 16.17 -4.74
N GLU A 174 15.09 17.04 -4.28
CA GLU A 174 15.10 17.55 -2.90
C GLU A 174 14.72 16.44 -1.91
N PHE A 175 13.73 15.59 -2.23
CA PHE A 175 13.43 14.39 -1.42
C PHE A 175 14.62 13.44 -1.36
N LYS A 176 15.34 13.26 -2.47
CA LYS A 176 16.54 12.42 -2.50
C LYS A 176 17.64 13.01 -1.62
N ALA A 177 17.89 14.31 -1.75
CA ALA A 177 18.87 15.02 -0.90
C ALA A 177 18.49 14.97 0.58
N LEU A 178 17.21 15.11 0.92
CA LEU A 178 16.72 14.97 2.29
C LEU A 178 16.96 13.57 2.82
N ALA A 179 16.62 12.53 2.05
CA ALA A 179 16.86 11.14 2.45
C ALA A 179 18.36 10.88 2.69
N ASP A 180 19.22 11.34 1.78
CA ASP A 180 20.67 11.19 1.89
C ASP A 180 21.23 11.88 3.15
N SER A 181 20.68 13.04 3.53
CA SER A 181 21.12 13.78 4.72
C SER A 181 20.89 13.02 6.03
N TYR A 182 19.91 12.11 6.05
CA TYR A 182 19.63 11.21 7.18
C TYR A 182 20.26 9.81 7.01
N GLY A 183 20.93 9.51 5.91
CA GLY A 183 21.34 8.15 5.56
C GLY A 183 20.12 7.22 5.36
N ALA A 184 18.96 7.79 5.05
CA ALA A 184 17.71 7.10 4.83
C ALA A 184 17.55 6.67 3.37
N GLN A 185 16.69 5.70 3.13
CA GLN A 185 16.29 5.33 1.78
C GLN A 185 15.07 6.15 1.33
N LEU A 186 15.08 6.62 0.09
CA LEU A 186 13.89 7.23 -0.51
C LEU A 186 13.02 6.15 -1.14
N ARG A 187 11.73 6.18 -0.79
CA ARG A 187 10.69 5.37 -1.44
C ARG A 187 9.64 6.29 -2.03
N ILE A 188 9.40 6.18 -3.32
CA ILE A 188 8.30 6.89 -3.97
C ILE A 188 7.22 5.92 -4.40
N THR A 189 5.98 6.34 -4.31
CA THR A 189 4.82 5.56 -4.71
C THR A 189 3.87 6.40 -5.55
N ARG A 190 3.13 5.71 -6.40
CA ARG A 190 2.11 6.32 -7.23
C ARG A 190 0.85 6.64 -6.40
N LEU A 191 0.27 7.81 -6.62
CA LEU A 191 -1.08 8.13 -6.16
C LEU A 191 -2.09 7.16 -6.83
N ARG A 192 -3.09 6.71 -6.07
CA ARG A 192 -4.17 5.89 -6.60
C ARG A 192 -5.52 6.48 -6.24
N PRO A 193 -6.53 6.35 -7.12
CA PRO A 193 -7.89 6.87 -6.89
C PRO A 193 -8.67 5.98 -5.91
N ALA A 194 -8.13 5.79 -4.69
CA ALA A 194 -8.72 4.96 -3.64
C ALA A 194 -8.93 5.78 -2.37
N GLY A 195 -9.96 5.44 -1.57
CA GLY A 195 -10.32 6.20 -0.37
C GLY A 195 -10.59 7.67 -0.69
N ARG A 196 -10.15 8.59 0.19
CA ARG A 196 -10.24 10.05 -0.08
C ARG A 196 -9.44 10.48 -1.31
N GLY A 197 -8.43 9.70 -1.69
CA GLY A 197 -7.69 9.92 -2.92
C GLY A 197 -8.56 9.84 -4.19
N ALA A 198 -9.69 9.14 -4.15
CA ALA A 198 -10.63 9.11 -5.27
C ALA A 198 -11.23 10.49 -5.55
N ASP A 199 -11.60 11.23 -4.49
CA ASP A 199 -12.23 12.56 -4.59
C ASP A 199 -11.23 13.61 -5.11
N THR A 200 -9.94 13.42 -4.84
CA THR A 200 -8.87 14.37 -5.19
C THR A 200 -8.03 13.92 -6.38
N TRP A 201 -8.31 12.76 -6.96
CA TRP A 201 -7.53 12.16 -8.05
C TRP A 201 -7.25 13.13 -9.19
N HIS A 202 -8.29 13.75 -9.74
CA HIS A 202 -8.16 14.66 -10.89
C HIS A 202 -7.32 15.91 -10.61
N GLN A 203 -7.20 16.28 -9.33
CA GLN A 203 -6.41 17.44 -8.90
C GLN A 203 -4.96 17.09 -8.58
N LEU A 204 -4.71 15.86 -8.13
CA LEU A 204 -3.43 15.46 -7.56
C LEU A 204 -2.60 14.54 -8.46
N HIS A 205 -3.21 13.73 -9.35
CA HIS A 205 -2.42 12.82 -10.17
C HIS A 205 -1.50 13.59 -11.13
N PRO A 206 -0.28 13.09 -11.38
CA PRO A 206 0.66 13.70 -12.30
C PRO A 206 0.10 13.79 -13.73
N THR A 207 0.45 14.85 -14.44
CA THR A 207 0.11 14.97 -15.88
C THR A 207 0.89 13.96 -16.71
N ALA A 208 0.49 13.73 -17.97
CA ALA A 208 1.21 12.84 -18.87
C ALA A 208 2.69 13.26 -19.04
N GLU A 209 2.97 14.56 -19.11
CA GLU A 209 4.34 15.10 -19.17
C GLU A 209 5.12 14.78 -17.88
N GLN A 210 4.50 15.02 -16.72
CA GLN A 210 5.10 14.69 -15.42
C GLN A 210 5.33 13.19 -15.24
N GLN A 211 4.50 12.31 -15.81
CA GLN A 211 4.74 10.86 -15.80
C GLN A 211 6.04 10.51 -16.55
N VAL A 212 6.30 11.18 -17.68
CA VAL A 212 7.56 11.02 -18.43
C VAL A 212 8.75 11.51 -17.61
N ASP A 213 8.60 12.63 -16.89
CA ASP A 213 9.66 13.16 -16.04
C ASP A 213 9.94 12.25 -14.85
N ILE A 214 8.91 11.70 -14.19
CA ILE A 214 9.05 10.68 -13.15
C ILE A 214 9.80 9.45 -13.68
N TYR A 215 9.43 8.97 -14.86
CA TYR A 215 10.11 7.83 -15.48
C TYR A 215 11.59 8.10 -15.71
N ARG A 216 11.94 9.23 -16.35
CA ARG A 216 13.33 9.62 -16.61
C ARG A 216 14.13 9.74 -15.32
N TRP A 217 13.52 10.33 -14.30
CA TRP A 217 14.13 10.49 -12.99
C TRP A 217 14.37 9.12 -12.32
N LEU A 218 13.41 8.20 -12.38
CA LEU A 218 13.56 6.84 -11.85
C LEU A 218 14.65 6.06 -12.58
N ILE A 219 14.71 6.12 -13.91
CA ILE A 219 15.78 5.48 -14.69
C ILE A 219 17.15 6.01 -14.29
N SER A 220 17.29 7.32 -14.09
CA SER A 220 18.57 7.94 -13.71
C SER A 220 19.04 7.56 -12.30
N HIS A 221 18.15 7.21 -11.39
CA HIS A 221 18.46 6.84 -10.00
C HIS A 221 18.53 5.33 -9.76
N GLY A 222 17.92 4.52 -10.65
CA GLY A 222 17.97 3.06 -10.60
C GLY A 222 17.56 2.49 -9.24
N GLU A 223 18.35 1.58 -8.70
CA GLU A 223 18.08 0.90 -7.43
C GLU A 223 18.26 1.78 -6.18
N ASN A 224 18.76 3.01 -6.33
CA ASN A 224 18.92 3.95 -5.21
C ASN A 224 17.59 4.55 -4.71
N VAL A 225 16.50 4.29 -5.45
CA VAL A 225 15.14 4.72 -5.09
C VAL A 225 14.19 3.54 -5.16
N LEU A 226 13.43 3.34 -4.09
CA LEU A 226 12.46 2.26 -4.00
C LEU A 226 11.12 2.70 -4.58
N THR A 227 10.52 1.90 -5.45
CA THR A 227 9.20 2.18 -6.05
C THR A 227 8.09 1.30 -5.50
N GLY A 228 8.44 0.16 -4.89
CA GLY A 228 7.47 -0.83 -4.43
C GLY A 228 6.55 -1.31 -5.56
N ASP A 229 7.06 -1.46 -6.77
CA ASP A 229 6.33 -1.86 -7.98
C ASP A 229 5.10 -0.97 -8.30
N SER A 230 5.19 0.31 -7.94
CA SER A 230 4.06 1.24 -8.11
C SER A 230 3.93 1.79 -9.54
N PHE A 231 5.02 1.82 -10.31
CA PHE A 231 5.14 2.54 -11.57
C PHE A 231 5.32 1.64 -12.80
N PHE A 232 4.99 0.34 -12.70
CA PHE A 232 5.23 -0.58 -13.82
C PHE A 232 4.48 -0.23 -15.11
N HIS A 233 3.42 0.59 -15.06
CA HIS A 233 2.78 1.15 -16.24
C HIS A 233 3.72 2.06 -17.06
N LEU A 234 4.72 2.67 -16.43
CA LEU A 234 5.71 3.51 -17.09
C LEU A 234 6.76 2.71 -17.88
N ASN A 235 6.85 1.39 -17.70
CA ASN A 235 7.76 0.54 -18.47
C ASN A 235 7.43 0.55 -19.97
N ALA A 236 6.22 0.95 -20.34
CA ALA A 236 5.84 1.18 -21.72
C ALA A 236 6.61 2.34 -22.41
N LEU A 237 7.35 3.15 -21.64
CA LEU A 237 8.22 4.22 -22.18
C LEU A 237 9.58 3.72 -22.67
N GLY A 238 9.96 2.47 -22.37
CA GLY A 238 11.21 1.87 -22.87
C GLY A 238 11.88 0.92 -21.91
N GLU A 239 12.85 1.37 -21.14
CA GLU A 239 13.59 0.54 -20.20
C GLU A 239 12.72 0.14 -18.99
N PRO A 240 12.77 -1.12 -18.53
CA PRO A 240 12.01 -1.54 -17.37
C PRO A 240 12.58 -0.89 -16.09
N LEU A 241 11.69 -0.37 -15.26
CA LEU A 241 12.05 0.09 -13.92
C LEU A 241 12.46 -1.11 -13.04
N PRO A 242 13.33 -0.90 -12.02
CA PRO A 242 13.64 -1.94 -11.05
C PRO A 242 12.39 -2.47 -10.35
N GLY A 243 12.28 -3.80 -10.19
CA GLY A 243 11.17 -4.46 -9.49
C GLY A 243 10.56 -5.63 -10.26
N LEU A 244 9.48 -6.19 -9.74
CA LEU A 244 8.79 -7.35 -10.34
C LEU A 244 7.94 -6.94 -11.55
N ASN A 245 7.53 -5.69 -11.63
CA ASN A 245 6.77 -5.11 -12.74
C ASN A 245 5.51 -5.90 -13.12
N LEU A 246 4.79 -6.38 -12.12
CA LEU A 246 3.53 -7.13 -12.30
C LEU A 246 2.49 -6.75 -11.24
N CYS A 247 1.22 -6.97 -11.57
CA CYS A 247 0.15 -6.87 -10.57
C CYS A 247 0.21 -8.08 -9.63
N GLY A 248 0.57 -7.84 -8.36
CA GLY A 248 0.71 -8.89 -7.35
C GLY A 248 -0.58 -9.26 -6.61
N ALA A 249 -1.69 -8.62 -6.91
CA ALA A 249 -2.96 -8.77 -6.19
C ALA A 249 -3.42 -10.24 -6.12
N GLY A 250 -3.62 -10.77 -4.91
CA GLY A 250 -4.02 -12.17 -4.67
C GLY A 250 -2.98 -13.22 -5.07
N ARG A 251 -1.85 -12.82 -5.66
CA ARG A 251 -0.75 -13.68 -6.13
C ARG A 251 0.43 -13.69 -5.16
N VAL A 252 0.93 -12.51 -4.83
CA VAL A 252 2.08 -12.29 -3.96
C VAL A 252 1.81 -11.20 -2.93
N VAL A 253 0.71 -10.46 -3.09
CA VAL A 253 0.28 -9.32 -2.26
C VAL A 253 -1.15 -9.53 -1.81
N CYS A 254 -1.46 -9.17 -0.57
CA CYS A 254 -2.81 -9.01 -0.06
C CYS A 254 -2.84 -7.94 1.05
N LEU A 255 -4.04 -7.65 1.54
CA LEU A 255 -4.28 -6.77 2.67
C LEU A 255 -5.14 -7.48 3.71
N ILE A 256 -4.82 -7.30 4.99
CA ILE A 256 -5.74 -7.53 6.12
C ILE A 256 -6.15 -6.15 6.64
N ASP A 257 -7.45 -5.89 6.72
CA ASP A 257 -7.96 -4.64 7.28
C ASP A 257 -8.07 -4.72 8.83
N PRO A 258 -8.36 -3.61 9.53
CA PRO A 258 -8.48 -3.61 10.99
C PRO A 258 -9.57 -4.51 11.55
N LEU A 259 -10.57 -4.89 10.75
CA LEU A 259 -11.66 -5.80 11.14
C LEU A 259 -11.30 -7.27 10.91
N GLY A 260 -10.16 -7.54 10.28
CA GLY A 260 -9.72 -8.89 9.92
C GLY A 260 -10.22 -9.36 8.55
N ASP A 261 -10.82 -8.48 7.75
CA ASP A 261 -11.19 -8.82 6.38
C ASP A 261 -9.95 -8.81 5.48
N VAL A 262 -9.89 -9.78 4.57
CA VAL A 262 -8.76 -9.98 3.65
C VAL A 262 -9.14 -9.50 2.26
N TYR A 263 -8.32 -8.62 1.68
CA TYR A 263 -8.51 -8.07 0.34
C TYR A 263 -7.35 -8.44 -0.58
N ALA A 264 -7.62 -8.45 -1.89
CA ALA A 264 -6.64 -8.84 -2.89
C ALA A 264 -5.39 -7.93 -2.95
N CYS A 265 -5.52 -6.65 -2.61
CA CYS A 265 -4.46 -5.67 -2.70
C CYS A 265 -4.68 -4.52 -1.72
N PRO A 266 -3.62 -3.90 -1.16
CA PRO A 266 -3.74 -2.74 -0.28
C PRO A 266 -4.44 -1.53 -0.90
N PHE A 267 -4.50 -1.47 -2.21
CA PHE A 267 -5.05 -0.33 -2.95
C PHE A 267 -6.48 -0.56 -3.45
N VAL A 268 -7.12 -1.70 -3.10
CA VAL A 268 -8.46 -2.05 -3.60
C VAL A 268 -9.37 -2.50 -2.45
N LEU A 269 -9.57 -1.59 -1.51
CA LEU A 269 -10.51 -1.76 -0.39
C LEU A 269 -11.95 -1.59 -0.90
N HIS A 270 -12.51 -2.65 -1.45
CA HIS A 270 -13.88 -2.72 -1.97
C HIS A 270 -14.41 -4.15 -1.85
N ASP A 271 -15.71 -4.31 -1.63
CA ASP A 271 -16.33 -5.62 -1.36
C ASP A 271 -16.11 -6.64 -2.49
N GLU A 272 -16.02 -6.19 -3.75
CA GLU A 272 -15.70 -7.07 -4.89
C GLU A 272 -14.32 -7.73 -4.79
N PHE A 273 -13.40 -7.15 -4.02
CA PHE A 273 -12.05 -7.66 -3.83
C PHE A 273 -11.81 -8.20 -2.42
N ARG A 274 -12.89 -8.42 -1.66
CA ARG A 274 -12.84 -9.09 -0.36
C ARG A 274 -12.80 -10.60 -0.57
N ALA A 275 -11.73 -11.23 -0.09
CA ALA A 275 -11.50 -12.67 -0.25
C ALA A 275 -12.09 -13.51 0.90
N GLY A 276 -12.27 -12.94 2.08
CA GLY A 276 -12.75 -13.59 3.30
C GLY A 276 -12.34 -12.83 4.55
N SER A 277 -12.32 -13.48 5.71
CA SER A 277 -11.87 -12.88 6.97
C SER A 277 -10.94 -13.84 7.73
N VAL A 278 -9.94 -13.27 8.42
CA VAL A 278 -9.09 -14.05 9.35
C VAL A 278 -9.86 -14.60 10.54
N LEU A 279 -11.09 -14.12 10.76
CA LEU A 279 -11.99 -14.61 11.81
C LEU A 279 -12.89 -15.76 11.35
N ASP A 280 -12.90 -16.08 10.06
CA ASP A 280 -13.65 -17.22 9.53
C ASP A 280 -12.98 -18.56 9.89
N PRO A 281 -13.73 -19.68 9.94
CA PRO A 281 -13.14 -20.99 10.17
C PRO A 281 -12.05 -21.34 9.14
N GLY A 282 -10.83 -21.59 9.62
CA GLY A 282 -9.65 -21.84 8.80
C GLY A 282 -8.77 -20.61 8.59
N GLY A 283 -9.17 -19.45 9.10
CA GLY A 283 -8.35 -18.25 9.24
C GLY A 283 -7.78 -17.71 7.93
N PHE A 284 -6.67 -17.01 8.04
CA PHE A 284 -5.95 -16.42 6.91
C PHE A 284 -5.45 -17.48 5.92
N THR A 285 -4.96 -18.62 6.43
CA THR A 285 -4.43 -19.72 5.60
C THR A 285 -5.45 -20.20 4.59
N LYS A 286 -6.69 -20.42 5.05
CA LYS A 286 -7.77 -20.85 4.16
C LYS A 286 -8.13 -19.76 3.16
N VAL A 287 -8.25 -18.51 3.61
CA VAL A 287 -8.53 -17.39 2.69
C VAL A 287 -7.46 -17.30 1.61
N TRP A 288 -6.17 -17.34 1.98
CA TRP A 288 -5.08 -17.25 1.01
C TRP A 288 -5.06 -18.38 -0.01
N ARG A 289 -5.32 -19.61 0.42
CA ARG A 289 -5.20 -20.81 -0.43
C ARG A 289 -6.46 -21.16 -1.20
N GLU A 290 -7.64 -20.90 -0.63
CA GLU A 290 -8.90 -21.46 -1.12
C GLU A 290 -9.92 -20.41 -1.57
N SER A 291 -9.65 -19.10 -1.39
CA SER A 291 -10.58 -18.07 -1.83
C SER A 291 -10.79 -18.13 -3.34
N ALA A 292 -12.05 -18.17 -3.76
CA ALA A 292 -12.43 -18.15 -5.17
C ALA A 292 -11.89 -16.91 -5.88
N LEU A 293 -11.87 -15.75 -5.20
CA LEU A 293 -11.31 -14.52 -5.73
C LEU A 293 -9.80 -14.67 -6.00
N PHE A 294 -9.03 -15.19 -5.03
CA PHE A 294 -7.59 -15.35 -5.23
C PHE A 294 -7.28 -16.41 -6.28
N THR A 295 -8.06 -17.47 -6.35
CA THR A 295 -7.94 -18.48 -7.40
C THR A 295 -8.14 -17.86 -8.79
N SER A 296 -9.20 -17.05 -8.98
CA SER A 296 -9.44 -16.37 -10.26
C SER A 296 -8.34 -15.37 -10.62
N LEU A 297 -7.81 -14.63 -9.65
CA LEU A 297 -6.71 -13.69 -9.88
C LEU A 297 -5.38 -14.37 -10.23
N ARG A 298 -5.21 -15.65 -9.88
CA ARG A 298 -4.02 -16.46 -10.22
C ARG A 298 -4.10 -17.10 -11.60
N GLU A 299 -5.27 -17.07 -12.23
CA GLU A 299 -5.41 -17.48 -13.64
C GLU A 299 -4.73 -16.48 -14.58
N PRO A 300 -4.36 -16.89 -15.80
CA PRO A 300 -3.80 -15.99 -16.80
C PRO A 300 -4.76 -14.83 -17.10
N GLU A 301 -4.24 -13.63 -17.09
CA GLU A 301 -5.01 -12.44 -17.43
C GLU A 301 -5.24 -12.34 -18.94
N SER A 302 -6.45 -11.92 -19.32
CA SER A 302 -6.71 -11.48 -20.69
C SER A 302 -6.09 -10.09 -20.90
N ALA A 303 -5.43 -9.90 -22.04
CA ALA A 303 -4.94 -8.59 -22.44
C ALA A 303 -6.10 -7.64 -22.85
N GLY A 304 -7.29 -8.17 -23.11
CA GLY A 304 -8.48 -7.41 -23.46
C GLY A 304 -8.22 -6.34 -24.52
N ALA A 305 -8.59 -5.10 -24.22
CA ALA A 305 -8.35 -3.96 -25.10
C ALA A 305 -6.87 -3.63 -25.36
N CYS A 306 -5.96 -4.14 -24.52
CA CYS A 306 -4.51 -3.98 -24.70
C CYS A 306 -3.86 -5.05 -25.59
N ALA A 307 -4.61 -6.06 -26.09
CA ALA A 307 -4.05 -7.20 -26.82
C ALA A 307 -3.27 -6.81 -28.09
N SER A 308 -3.62 -5.70 -28.74
CA SER A 308 -2.92 -5.18 -29.91
C SER A 308 -1.84 -4.14 -29.60
N CYS A 309 -1.62 -3.81 -28.33
CA CYS A 309 -0.65 -2.81 -27.90
C CYS A 309 0.76 -3.42 -27.86
N GLY A 310 1.71 -2.83 -28.60
CA GLY A 310 3.11 -3.28 -28.63
C GLY A 310 3.85 -3.15 -27.28
N SER A 311 3.32 -2.38 -26.33
CA SER A 311 3.91 -2.21 -25.01
C SER A 311 3.27 -3.09 -23.93
N TYR A 312 2.31 -3.97 -24.28
CA TYR A 312 1.58 -4.77 -23.28
C TYR A 312 2.51 -5.64 -22.43
N ASP A 313 3.49 -6.29 -23.05
CA ASP A 313 4.43 -7.15 -22.33
C ASP A 313 5.24 -6.41 -21.26
N ALA A 314 5.48 -5.12 -21.44
CA ALA A 314 6.21 -4.29 -20.49
C ALA A 314 5.33 -3.77 -19.34
N CYS A 315 4.10 -3.33 -19.62
CA CYS A 315 3.23 -2.66 -18.64
C CYS A 315 2.08 -3.54 -18.11
N GLN A 316 1.77 -4.68 -18.74
CA GLN A 316 0.72 -5.63 -18.37
C GLN A 316 -0.66 -4.97 -18.14
N GLY A 317 -0.96 -3.89 -18.87
CA GLY A 317 -2.20 -3.13 -18.71
C GLY A 317 -2.30 -2.26 -17.46
N GLY A 318 -1.25 -2.18 -16.63
CA GLY A 318 -1.17 -1.30 -15.47
C GLY A 318 -1.89 -1.80 -14.22
N CYS A 319 -2.23 -0.88 -13.32
CA CYS A 319 -2.71 -1.16 -11.97
C CYS A 319 -4.21 -1.51 -11.94
N MET A 320 -4.57 -2.70 -11.46
CA MET A 320 -5.95 -3.14 -11.28
C MET A 320 -6.78 -2.17 -10.43
N ALA A 321 -6.24 -1.70 -9.30
CA ALA A 321 -6.94 -0.77 -8.42
C ALA A 321 -7.21 0.58 -9.10
N ALA A 322 -6.24 1.10 -9.87
CA ALA A 322 -6.41 2.35 -10.59
C ALA A 322 -7.51 2.24 -11.66
N LYS A 323 -7.54 1.13 -12.40
CA LYS A 323 -8.61 0.85 -13.38
C LYS A 323 -9.97 0.77 -12.71
N PHE A 324 -10.08 -0.02 -11.66
CA PHE A 324 -11.35 -0.23 -10.95
C PHE A 324 -11.96 1.09 -10.45
N PHE A 325 -11.22 1.85 -9.66
CA PHE A 325 -11.74 3.09 -9.06
C PHE A 325 -11.91 4.26 -10.05
N THR A 326 -11.43 4.13 -11.27
CA THR A 326 -11.73 5.07 -12.36
C THR A 326 -12.85 4.57 -13.28
N GLY A 327 -13.42 3.38 -13.01
CA GLY A 327 -14.49 2.79 -13.82
C GLY A 327 -14.01 2.21 -15.16
N LEU A 328 -12.71 1.98 -15.30
CA LEU A 328 -12.15 1.31 -16.49
C LEU A 328 -12.24 -0.22 -16.37
N PRO A 329 -12.35 -0.94 -17.50
CA PRO A 329 -12.31 -2.40 -17.51
C PRO A 329 -11.00 -2.94 -16.91
N LEU A 330 -11.07 -4.02 -16.12
CA LEU A 330 -9.89 -4.61 -15.50
C LEU A 330 -8.92 -5.21 -16.53
N ASP A 331 -9.42 -5.67 -17.66
CA ASP A 331 -8.66 -6.15 -18.82
C ASP A 331 -8.31 -5.03 -19.83
N GLY A 332 -8.50 -3.77 -19.46
CA GLY A 332 -8.21 -2.59 -20.25
C GLY A 332 -6.91 -1.89 -19.86
N PRO A 333 -6.65 -0.71 -20.44
CA PRO A 333 -5.48 0.10 -20.12
C PRO A 333 -5.62 0.77 -18.74
N ASP A 334 -4.47 1.06 -18.15
CA ASP A 334 -4.35 1.91 -16.96
C ASP A 334 -4.89 3.33 -17.25
N PRO A 335 -5.55 4.02 -16.31
CA PRO A 335 -5.98 5.41 -16.50
C PRO A 335 -4.82 6.35 -16.83
N GLU A 336 -3.61 6.05 -16.38
CA GLU A 336 -2.38 6.79 -16.69
C GLU A 336 -1.53 6.07 -17.76
N CYS A 337 -2.16 5.35 -18.68
CA CYS A 337 -1.48 4.71 -19.82
C CYS A 337 -0.68 5.74 -20.63
N VAL A 338 0.62 5.54 -20.76
CA VAL A 338 1.55 6.47 -21.43
C VAL A 338 1.28 6.61 -22.92
N SER A 339 0.53 5.68 -23.54
CA SER A 339 0.06 5.77 -24.93
C SER A 339 -1.28 6.52 -25.07
N GLY A 340 -1.83 7.05 -23.97
CA GLY A 340 -3.07 7.83 -23.98
C GLY A 340 -4.37 7.01 -23.97
N HIS A 341 -4.31 5.68 -24.16
CA HIS A 341 -5.52 4.85 -24.28
C HIS A 341 -6.41 4.87 -23.03
N GLY A 342 -5.83 4.99 -21.84
CA GLY A 342 -6.60 5.11 -20.58
C GLY A 342 -7.40 6.39 -20.53
N GLU A 343 -6.77 7.52 -20.86
CA GLU A 343 -7.40 8.83 -20.87
C GLU A 343 -8.49 8.92 -21.96
N GLU A 344 -8.27 8.33 -23.14
CA GLU A 344 -9.28 8.23 -24.20
C GLU A 344 -10.52 7.48 -23.72
N LEU A 345 -10.35 6.34 -23.05
CA LEU A 345 -11.46 5.58 -22.49
C LEU A 345 -12.18 6.33 -21.38
N LEU A 346 -11.45 7.02 -20.48
CA LEU A 346 -12.06 7.84 -19.43
C LEU A 346 -12.95 8.95 -20.01
N ARG A 347 -12.51 9.61 -21.07
CA ARG A 347 -13.31 10.64 -21.78
C ARG A 347 -14.55 10.06 -22.45
N ALA A 348 -14.46 8.83 -22.94
CA ALA A 348 -15.56 8.15 -23.65
C ALA A 348 -16.53 7.44 -22.66
N SER A 349 -16.10 7.16 -21.45
CA SER A 349 -16.87 6.40 -20.47
C SER A 349 -17.97 7.24 -19.86
N THR A 350 -19.19 6.71 -19.84
CA THR A 350 -20.32 7.21 -19.04
C THR A 350 -20.49 6.41 -17.75
N ALA A 351 -19.59 5.47 -17.47
CA ALA A 351 -19.64 4.62 -16.28
C ALA A 351 -19.40 5.46 -15.01
N ILE A 352 -20.22 5.20 -14.00
CA ILE A 352 -20.01 5.79 -12.68
C ILE A 352 -18.88 4.99 -12.03
N ALA A 353 -17.80 5.68 -11.65
CA ALA A 353 -16.68 5.07 -10.94
C ALA A 353 -17.16 4.46 -9.61
N PRO A 354 -16.77 3.23 -9.28
CA PRO A 354 -17.09 2.62 -7.99
C PRO A 354 -16.57 3.48 -6.85
N GLN A 355 -17.41 3.69 -5.84
CA GLN A 355 -16.99 4.43 -4.64
C GLN A 355 -16.23 3.48 -3.71
N PRO A 356 -15.13 3.94 -3.08
CA PRO A 356 -14.47 3.16 -2.04
C PRO A 356 -15.46 2.77 -0.94
N THR A 357 -15.38 1.55 -0.42
CA THR A 357 -16.21 1.14 0.72
C THR A 357 -15.83 2.01 1.91
N SER A 358 -16.75 2.86 2.36
CA SER A 358 -16.50 3.66 3.56
C SER A 358 -16.53 2.74 4.78
N ASN A 359 -15.52 2.85 5.64
CA ASN A 359 -15.41 2.06 6.87
C ASN A 359 -16.61 2.21 7.81
N HIS A 360 -17.46 3.23 7.61
CA HIS A 360 -18.64 3.52 8.43
C HIS A 360 -19.97 3.01 7.85
N SER A 361 -20.00 2.49 6.62
CA SER A 361 -21.25 2.13 5.93
C SER A 361 -21.65 0.67 6.07
N ARG A 362 -20.86 -0.20 6.72
CA ARG A 362 -21.27 -1.58 6.97
C ARG A 362 -22.32 -1.61 8.09
N PRO A 363 -23.57 -2.07 7.82
CA PRO A 363 -24.57 -2.19 8.86
C PRO A 363 -24.05 -3.16 9.94
N VAL A 364 -24.10 -2.72 11.19
CA VAL A 364 -23.84 -3.58 12.35
C VAL A 364 -24.95 -4.65 12.35
N SER A 365 -24.62 -5.85 11.90
CA SER A 365 -25.53 -6.99 12.06
C SER A 365 -25.61 -7.32 13.56
N LEU A 366 -26.59 -6.74 14.24
CA LEU A 366 -26.92 -7.04 15.62
C LEU A 366 -27.63 -8.40 15.67
N THR A 367 -26.96 -9.49 15.34
CA THR A 367 -27.41 -10.81 15.75
C THR A 367 -27.12 -10.95 17.25
N ARG A 368 -28.04 -10.44 18.07
CA ARG A 368 -28.12 -10.82 19.49
C ARG A 368 -28.39 -12.32 19.55
N LYS A 369 -27.39 -13.11 19.90
CA LYS A 369 -27.67 -14.47 20.40
C LYS A 369 -28.54 -14.32 21.66
N PRO A 370 -29.66 -14.98 21.78
CA PRO A 370 -30.43 -14.95 23.01
C PRO A 370 -29.60 -15.58 24.13
N ILE A 371 -29.43 -14.82 25.22
CA ILE A 371 -28.89 -15.35 26.47
C ILE A 371 -29.93 -16.39 26.93
N ARG A 372 -29.59 -17.67 26.88
CA ARG A 372 -30.39 -18.71 27.55
C ARG A 372 -30.19 -18.53 29.05
N ALA A 373 -31.32 -18.38 29.75
CA ALA A 373 -31.45 -18.39 31.18
C ALA A 373 -31.02 -19.73 31.78
#